data_04b9b25c6066d9812d6160412c615b30
#
_entry.id   04b9b25c6066d9812d6160412c615b30
#
_cell.length_a   1.000
_cell.length_b   1.000
_cell.length_c   1.000
_cell.angle_alpha   90.00
_cell.angle_beta   90.00
_cell.angle_gamma   90.00
#
_symmetry.space_group_name_H-M   'P 1'
#
loop_
_entity.id
_entity.type
_entity.pdbx_description
1 polymer ?
#
loop_
_entity_poly.entity_id
_entity_poly.type
_entity_poly.pdbx_seq_one_letter_code
_entity_poly.pdbx_strand_id
1 'polypeptide(L)'
;MHRRRQHEVAELAARGADGEDAYDIRAEMTAATKDHFGIFREEAEMRAGLAKLEQLKERCAGVGLRNASGVFNLDMMRTVELEGMVDVALAMAKGAVERTESRGSHARTDYPTRDDERWLKHTMAYHTPEGPRLDYTPVALGTFEPQERKY
;
A
#
# COMPACT_ATOMS: atom_id res chain seq x y z
N MET A 1 6.15 15.99 -15.43
CA MET A 1 5.07 15.14 -14.88
C MET A 1 4.00 14.80 -15.91
N HIS A 2 3.40 15.76 -16.62
CA HIS A 2 2.30 15.54 -17.56
C HIS A 2 2.64 14.62 -18.75
N ARG A 3 3.82 14.78 -19.39
CA ARG A 3 4.24 13.96 -20.54
C ARG A 3 4.48 12.48 -20.20
N ARG A 4 4.97 12.16 -19.01
CA ARG A 4 5.19 10.76 -18.57
C ARG A 4 3.86 10.03 -18.45
N ARG A 5 2.86 10.64 -17.79
CA ARG A 5 1.52 10.05 -17.69
C ARG A 5 0.81 9.85 -19.03
N GLN A 6 1.01 10.78 -19.97
CA GLN A 6 0.46 10.62 -21.32
C GLN A 6 1.08 9.42 -22.05
N HIS A 7 2.36 9.15 -21.85
CA HIS A 7 3.05 7.98 -22.41
C HIS A 7 2.53 6.69 -21.78
N GLU A 8 2.43 6.64 -20.46
CA GLU A 8 1.89 5.48 -19.70
C GLU A 8 0.46 5.13 -20.16
N VAL A 9 -0.41 6.14 -20.33
CA VAL A 9 -1.78 5.94 -20.84
C VAL A 9 -1.79 5.42 -22.28
N ALA A 10 -0.91 5.93 -23.13
CA ALA A 10 -0.80 5.47 -24.52
C ALA A 10 -0.28 4.03 -24.60
N GLU A 11 0.70 3.65 -23.77
CA GLU A 11 1.20 2.28 -23.68
C GLU A 11 0.12 1.33 -23.17
N LEU A 12 -0.62 1.75 -22.15
CA LEU A 12 -1.74 0.97 -21.61
C LEU A 12 -2.82 0.74 -22.67
N ALA A 13 -3.19 1.78 -23.42
CA ALA A 13 -4.15 1.67 -24.53
C ALA A 13 -3.66 0.72 -25.63
N ALA A 14 -2.35 0.64 -25.84
CA ALA A 14 -1.75 -0.23 -26.86
C ALA A 14 -1.69 -1.72 -26.46
N ARG A 15 -1.82 -2.05 -25.17
CA ARG A 15 -1.78 -3.45 -24.68
C ARG A 15 -3.01 -4.26 -25.10
N GLY A 16 -4.16 -3.62 -25.38
CA GLY A 16 -5.38 -4.30 -25.76
C GLY A 16 -6.06 -5.08 -24.62
N ALA A 17 -6.94 -6.01 -24.97
CA ALA A 17 -7.79 -6.73 -24.02
C ALA A 17 -7.18 -8.05 -23.49
N ASP A 18 -5.99 -8.45 -23.94
CA ASP A 18 -5.43 -9.77 -23.65
C ASP A 18 -4.70 -9.87 -22.30
N GLY A 19 -4.66 -8.78 -21.53
CA GLY A 19 -4.03 -8.75 -20.21
C GLY A 19 -4.95 -9.14 -19.06
N GLU A 20 -4.40 -9.14 -17.85
CA GLU A 20 -5.18 -9.34 -16.63
C GLU A 20 -6.22 -8.23 -16.43
N ASP A 21 -7.29 -8.56 -15.72
CA ASP A 21 -8.33 -7.59 -15.35
C ASP A 21 -7.91 -6.78 -14.12
N ALA A 22 -7.92 -5.44 -14.26
CA ALA A 22 -7.64 -4.55 -13.13
C ALA A 22 -8.57 -4.77 -11.93
N TYR A 23 -9.80 -5.22 -12.17
CA TYR A 23 -10.76 -5.52 -11.10
C TYR A 23 -10.38 -6.75 -10.28
N ASP A 24 -9.81 -7.78 -10.92
CA ASP A 24 -9.39 -8.99 -10.23
C ASP A 24 -8.20 -8.69 -9.33
N ILE A 25 -7.21 -7.97 -9.82
CA ILE A 25 -6.06 -7.52 -9.01
C ILE A 25 -6.52 -6.65 -7.83
N ARG A 26 -7.45 -5.72 -8.07
CA ARG A 26 -8.03 -4.88 -7.02
C ARG A 26 -8.78 -5.69 -5.97
N ALA A 27 -9.54 -6.69 -6.38
CA ALA A 27 -10.26 -7.57 -5.47
C ALA A 27 -9.28 -8.37 -4.59
N GLU A 28 -8.23 -8.93 -5.18
CA GLU A 28 -7.18 -9.64 -4.44
C GLU A 28 -6.41 -8.71 -3.49
N MET A 29 -6.08 -7.47 -3.89
CA MET A 29 -5.47 -6.46 -3.03
C MET A 29 -6.36 -6.15 -1.82
N THR A 30 -7.67 -5.99 -2.05
CA THR A 30 -8.63 -5.72 -0.99
C THR A 30 -8.72 -6.90 -0.02
N ALA A 31 -8.75 -8.13 -0.51
CA ALA A 31 -8.72 -9.33 0.33
C ALA A 31 -7.42 -9.41 1.14
N ALA A 32 -6.26 -9.27 0.50
CA ALA A 32 -4.96 -9.31 1.16
C ALA A 32 -4.83 -8.26 2.28
N THR A 33 -5.28 -7.03 2.02
CA THR A 33 -5.23 -5.96 3.03
C THR A 33 -6.19 -6.21 4.18
N LYS A 34 -7.38 -6.74 3.92
CA LYS A 34 -8.36 -7.08 4.95
C LYS A 34 -7.90 -8.24 5.82
N ASP A 35 -7.39 -9.28 5.21
CA ASP A 35 -7.08 -10.54 5.89
C ASP A 35 -5.77 -10.45 6.70
N HIS A 36 -4.76 -9.74 6.19
CA HIS A 36 -3.42 -9.68 6.81
C HIS A 36 -3.11 -8.37 7.55
N PHE A 37 -3.87 -7.29 7.31
CA PHE A 37 -3.62 -5.97 7.91
C PHE A 37 -4.84 -5.41 8.65
N GLY A 38 -5.68 -6.28 9.20
CA GLY A 38 -6.77 -5.92 10.10
C GLY A 38 -6.28 -5.18 11.36
N ILE A 39 -7.13 -5.09 12.38
CA ILE A 39 -6.80 -4.40 13.63
C ILE A 39 -5.75 -5.20 14.41
N PHE A 40 -5.99 -6.50 14.60
CA PHE A 40 -5.07 -7.41 15.28
C PHE A 40 -4.10 -8.00 14.26
N ARG A 41 -2.82 -7.86 14.53
CA ARG A 41 -1.74 -8.14 13.58
C ARG A 41 -0.66 -9.01 14.22
N GLU A 42 -0.08 -9.86 13.40
CA GLU A 42 1.06 -10.69 13.76
C GLU A 42 2.09 -10.65 12.62
N GLU A 43 3.38 -10.73 12.94
CA GLU A 43 4.44 -10.57 11.94
C GLU A 43 4.33 -11.55 10.78
N ALA A 44 4.09 -12.84 11.07
CA ALA A 44 3.99 -13.89 10.06
C ALA A 44 2.87 -13.59 9.04
N GLU A 45 1.69 -13.23 9.54
CA GLU A 45 0.54 -12.88 8.72
C GLU A 45 0.78 -11.61 7.89
N MET A 46 1.34 -10.56 8.50
CA MET A 46 1.65 -9.32 7.77
C MET A 46 2.73 -9.54 6.70
N ARG A 47 3.73 -10.39 6.95
CA ARG A 47 4.75 -10.73 5.92
C ARG A 47 4.13 -11.49 4.76
N ALA A 48 3.21 -12.43 5.03
CA ALA A 48 2.47 -13.13 3.98
C ALA A 48 1.64 -12.15 3.14
N GLY A 49 0.94 -11.21 3.78
CA GLY A 49 0.19 -10.15 3.11
C GLY A 49 1.08 -9.21 2.28
N LEU A 50 2.24 -8.82 2.81
CA LEU A 50 3.22 -7.99 2.09
C LEU A 50 3.71 -8.70 0.82
N ALA A 51 4.11 -9.96 0.93
CA ALA A 51 4.54 -10.76 -0.22
C ALA A 51 3.43 -10.88 -1.29
N LYS A 52 2.18 -11.03 -0.85
CA LYS A 52 1.03 -11.03 -1.77
C LYS A 52 0.87 -9.68 -2.49
N LEU A 53 1.01 -8.56 -1.79
CA LEU A 53 0.94 -7.22 -2.39
C LEU A 53 2.10 -6.97 -3.37
N GLU A 54 3.30 -7.49 -3.10
CA GLU A 54 4.44 -7.42 -4.01
C GLU A 54 4.15 -8.18 -5.32
N GLN A 55 3.60 -9.38 -5.24
CA GLN A 55 3.15 -10.14 -6.41
C GLN A 55 2.07 -9.39 -7.22
N LEU A 56 1.12 -8.75 -6.53
CA LEU A 56 0.09 -7.95 -7.21
C LEU A 56 0.69 -6.73 -7.91
N LYS A 57 1.73 -6.11 -7.35
CA LYS A 57 2.45 -5.01 -8.02
C LYS A 57 3.10 -5.46 -9.33
N GLU A 58 3.73 -6.62 -9.33
CA GLU A 58 4.31 -7.19 -10.56
C GLU A 58 3.24 -7.46 -11.62
N ARG A 59 2.08 -8.00 -11.21
CA ARG A 59 0.95 -8.30 -12.09
C ARG A 59 0.31 -7.05 -12.69
N CYS A 60 0.36 -5.90 -12.01
CA CYS A 60 -0.15 -4.63 -12.56
C CYS A 60 0.48 -4.29 -13.92
N ALA A 61 1.74 -4.68 -14.16
CA ALA A 61 2.42 -4.47 -15.43
C ALA A 61 1.76 -5.24 -16.60
N GLY A 62 1.04 -6.32 -16.31
CA GLY A 62 0.34 -7.17 -17.28
C GLY A 62 -1.15 -6.85 -17.48
N VAL A 63 -1.64 -5.78 -16.87
CA VAL A 63 -3.07 -5.40 -17.02
C VAL A 63 -3.38 -4.93 -18.42
N GLY A 64 -4.47 -5.45 -19.00
CA GLY A 64 -5.01 -5.04 -20.29
C GLY A 64 -6.23 -4.12 -20.14
N LEU A 65 -6.60 -3.46 -21.23
CA LEU A 65 -7.81 -2.65 -21.30
C LEU A 65 -8.86 -3.35 -22.18
N ARG A 66 -9.99 -3.70 -21.58
CA ARG A 66 -11.13 -4.27 -22.34
C ARG A 66 -11.89 -3.21 -23.15
N ASN A 67 -11.86 -1.97 -22.68
CA ASN A 67 -12.48 -0.84 -23.34
C ASN A 67 -11.42 0.08 -23.96
N ALA A 68 -11.36 0.12 -25.29
CA ALA A 68 -10.45 0.98 -26.06
C ALA A 68 -11.07 2.37 -26.37
N SER A 69 -12.24 2.72 -25.81
CA SER A 69 -12.87 4.03 -26.06
C SER A 69 -11.99 5.18 -25.54
N GLY A 70 -11.82 6.21 -26.35
CA GLY A 70 -11.11 7.45 -25.96
C GLY A 70 -11.97 8.41 -25.11
N VAL A 71 -13.25 8.12 -24.91
CA VAL A 71 -14.22 8.99 -24.23
C VAL A 71 -14.91 8.23 -23.08
N PHE A 72 -14.94 8.83 -21.90
CA PHE A 72 -15.54 8.23 -20.68
C PHE A 72 -15.05 6.81 -20.38
N ASN A 73 -13.76 6.56 -20.58
CA ASN A 73 -13.17 5.25 -20.37
C ASN A 73 -12.86 5.01 -18.87
N LEU A 74 -13.83 4.45 -18.15
CA LEU A 74 -13.68 4.09 -16.74
C LEU A 74 -12.68 2.96 -16.51
N ASP A 75 -12.53 2.07 -17.48
CA ASP A 75 -11.58 0.96 -17.44
C ASP A 75 -10.12 1.50 -17.42
N MET A 76 -9.81 2.41 -18.32
CA MET A 76 -8.55 3.14 -18.35
C MET A 76 -8.27 3.86 -17.02
N MET A 77 -9.23 4.62 -16.52
CA MET A 77 -9.07 5.37 -15.28
C MET A 77 -8.77 4.45 -14.10
N ARG A 78 -9.51 3.35 -13.96
CA ARG A 78 -9.33 2.39 -12.86
C ARG A 78 -8.02 1.63 -12.95
N THR A 79 -7.55 1.31 -14.15
CA THR A 79 -6.24 0.67 -14.33
C THR A 79 -5.11 1.60 -13.93
N VAL A 80 -5.19 2.88 -14.29
CA VAL A 80 -4.19 3.89 -13.87
C VAL A 80 -4.23 4.11 -12.35
N GLU A 81 -5.41 4.10 -11.73
CA GLU A 81 -5.55 4.22 -10.28
C GLU A 81 -5.01 2.99 -9.53
N LEU A 82 -5.16 1.79 -10.09
CA LEU A 82 -4.76 0.54 -9.46
C LEU A 82 -3.28 0.52 -9.09
N GLU A 83 -2.39 0.95 -9.98
CA GLU A 83 -0.95 1.00 -9.67
C GLU A 83 -0.66 1.87 -8.45
N GLY A 84 -1.26 3.06 -8.38
CA GLY A 84 -1.13 3.95 -7.23
C GLY A 84 -1.73 3.35 -5.95
N MET A 85 -2.83 2.63 -6.05
CA MET A 85 -3.45 1.94 -4.91
C MET A 85 -2.55 0.85 -4.36
N VAL A 86 -1.93 0.04 -5.22
CA VAL A 86 -1.00 -1.02 -4.81
C VAL A 86 0.26 -0.42 -4.19
N ASP A 87 0.79 0.68 -4.73
CA ASP A 87 1.96 1.38 -4.15
C ASP A 87 1.67 1.91 -2.74
N VAL A 88 0.49 2.48 -2.53
CA VAL A 88 0.05 2.92 -1.18
C VAL A 88 -0.12 1.73 -0.25
N ALA A 89 -0.75 0.64 -0.71
CA ALA A 89 -0.91 -0.58 0.08
C ALA A 89 0.44 -1.17 0.50
N LEU A 90 1.42 -1.23 -0.40
CA LEU A 90 2.79 -1.67 -0.11
C LEU A 90 3.47 -0.78 0.92
N ALA A 91 3.35 0.54 0.79
CA ALA A 91 3.94 1.48 1.76
C ALA A 91 3.35 1.29 3.16
N MET A 92 2.03 1.14 3.25
CA MET A 92 1.33 0.87 4.51
C MET A 92 1.68 -0.49 5.10
N ALA A 93 1.71 -1.54 4.29
CA ALA A 93 2.04 -2.90 4.71
C ALA A 93 3.47 -2.98 5.24
N LYS A 94 4.44 -2.42 4.50
CA LYS A 94 5.85 -2.39 4.91
C LYS A 94 6.04 -1.62 6.23
N GLY A 95 5.40 -0.45 6.36
CA GLY A 95 5.42 0.34 7.59
C GLY A 95 4.80 -0.41 8.78
N ALA A 96 3.73 -1.19 8.54
CA ALA A 96 3.10 -2.00 9.58
C ALA A 96 3.97 -3.19 10.01
N VAL A 97 4.62 -3.87 9.07
CA VAL A 97 5.55 -4.99 9.38
C VAL A 97 6.72 -4.50 10.22
N GLU A 98 7.33 -3.37 9.85
CA GLU A 98 8.52 -2.87 10.54
C GLU A 98 8.23 -2.32 11.94
N ARG A 99 7.01 -1.83 12.20
CA ARG A 99 6.65 -1.26 13.50
C ARG A 99 6.39 -2.35 14.55
N THR A 100 7.37 -2.58 15.41
CA THR A 100 7.36 -3.62 16.45
C THR A 100 6.82 -3.11 17.80
N GLU A 101 5.63 -2.52 17.78
CA GLU A 101 4.89 -2.04 18.96
C GLU A 101 3.38 -2.08 18.69
N SER A 102 2.58 -1.88 19.71
CA SER A 102 1.15 -1.59 19.59
C SER A 102 0.87 -0.12 19.88
N ARG A 103 0.25 0.59 18.91
CA ARG A 103 -0.09 2.03 19.05
C ARG A 103 -1.35 2.37 18.25
N GLY A 104 -2.34 2.92 18.91
CA GLY A 104 -3.63 3.25 18.31
C GLY A 104 -4.32 2.01 17.75
N SER A 105 -4.73 2.04 16.49
CA SER A 105 -5.33 0.89 15.80
C SER A 105 -4.32 -0.14 15.27
N HIS A 106 -3.02 0.10 15.44
CA HIS A 106 -1.99 -0.88 15.13
C HIS A 106 -1.77 -1.76 16.36
N ALA A 107 -2.54 -2.84 16.47
CA ALA A 107 -2.48 -3.77 17.60
C ALA A 107 -1.70 -5.04 17.21
N ARG A 108 -0.45 -5.12 17.63
CA ARG A 108 0.44 -6.27 17.43
C ARG A 108 0.24 -7.29 18.53
N THR A 109 -0.21 -8.50 18.22
CA THR A 109 -0.36 -9.59 19.21
C THR A 109 0.99 -10.11 19.69
N ASP A 110 2.00 -10.01 18.85
CA ASP A 110 3.40 -10.36 19.14
C ASP A 110 4.21 -9.23 19.81
N TYR A 111 3.75 -7.97 19.73
CA TYR A 111 4.32 -6.79 20.41
C TYR A 111 3.19 -5.97 21.05
N PRO A 112 2.56 -6.46 22.14
CA PRO A 112 1.31 -5.87 22.65
C PRO A 112 1.47 -4.52 23.35
N THR A 113 2.69 -4.11 23.67
CA THR A 113 2.98 -2.87 24.39
C THR A 113 3.42 -1.74 23.46
N ARG A 114 3.12 -0.50 23.86
CA ARG A 114 3.65 0.71 23.24
C ARG A 114 5.13 0.89 23.61
N ASP A 115 5.94 1.31 22.66
CA ASP A 115 7.37 1.55 22.84
C ASP A 115 7.71 2.98 22.39
N ASP A 116 7.68 3.93 23.33
CA ASP A 116 7.97 5.34 23.04
C ASP A 116 9.47 5.59 22.83
N GLU A 117 10.34 4.74 23.32
CA GLU A 117 11.79 4.90 23.14
C GLU A 117 12.20 4.70 21.67
N ARG A 118 11.68 3.65 21.03
CA ARG A 118 12.02 3.30 19.65
C ARG A 118 11.05 3.89 18.64
N TRP A 119 9.75 4.02 19.00
CA TRP A 119 8.68 4.22 18.04
C TRP A 119 7.91 5.52 18.18
N LEU A 120 8.30 6.44 19.10
CA LEU A 120 7.73 7.79 19.13
C LEU A 120 8.28 8.62 17.95
N LYS A 121 7.98 8.17 16.74
CA LYS A 121 8.44 8.75 15.48
C LYS A 121 7.43 8.52 14.36
N HIS A 122 7.43 9.41 13.39
CA HIS A 122 6.68 9.22 12.16
C HIS A 122 7.41 8.22 11.25
N THR A 123 6.66 7.31 10.64
CA THR A 123 7.14 6.49 9.53
C THR A 123 6.89 7.25 8.24
N MET A 124 7.96 7.56 7.52
CA MET A 124 7.94 8.25 6.22
C MET A 124 8.15 7.21 5.12
N ALA A 125 7.26 7.17 4.13
CA ALA A 125 7.39 6.28 2.99
C ALA A 125 7.69 7.11 1.73
N TYR A 126 8.77 6.77 1.05
CA TYR A 126 9.19 7.40 -0.20
C TYR A 126 9.03 6.42 -1.34
N HIS A 127 8.38 6.86 -2.41
CA HIS A 127 8.26 6.05 -3.61
C HIS A 127 9.62 5.93 -4.31
N THR A 128 10.02 4.67 -4.62
CA THR A 128 11.18 4.36 -5.48
C THR A 128 10.78 3.32 -6.52
N PRO A 129 11.55 3.17 -7.62
CA PRO A 129 11.29 2.14 -8.62
C PRO A 129 11.29 0.70 -8.05
N GLU A 130 12.05 0.47 -6.98
CA GLU A 130 12.20 -0.83 -6.31
C GLU A 130 11.13 -1.06 -5.23
N GLY A 131 10.17 -0.14 -5.08
CA GLY A 131 9.14 -0.18 -4.05
C GLY A 131 9.34 0.89 -2.97
N PRO A 132 8.50 0.90 -1.92
CA PRO A 132 8.56 1.94 -0.90
C PRO A 132 9.81 1.83 -0.04
N ARG A 133 10.59 2.93 0.05
CA ARG A 133 11.68 3.11 1.01
C ARG A 133 11.14 3.80 2.25
N LEU A 134 11.36 3.20 3.41
CA LEU A 134 10.95 3.78 4.68
C LEU A 134 12.08 4.63 5.29
N ASP A 135 11.67 5.65 6.03
CA ASP A 135 12.52 6.51 6.85
C ASP A 135 11.73 6.98 8.07
N TYR A 136 12.40 7.58 9.04
CA TYR A 136 11.77 7.95 10.29
C TYR A 136 12.16 9.36 10.71
N THR A 137 11.15 10.12 11.17
CA THR A 137 11.37 11.46 11.73
C THR A 137 10.80 11.54 13.15
N PRO A 138 11.47 12.22 14.08
CA PRO A 138 10.97 12.40 15.44
C PRO A 138 9.60 13.10 15.45
N VAL A 139 8.77 12.74 16.41
CA VAL A 139 7.55 13.50 16.70
C VAL A 139 7.94 14.77 17.44
N ALA A 140 7.48 15.92 16.96
CA ALA A 140 7.59 17.18 17.70
C ALA A 140 6.60 17.15 18.88
N LEU A 141 7.11 17.01 20.09
CA LEU A 141 6.31 17.12 21.30
C LEU A 141 6.02 18.60 21.59
N GLY A 142 4.74 18.92 21.75
CA GLY A 142 4.28 20.26 22.05
C GLY A 142 4.02 20.44 23.55
N THR A 143 2.90 21.07 23.88
CA THR A 143 2.49 21.38 25.27
C THR A 143 2.10 20.13 26.08
N PHE A 144 1.72 19.05 25.42
CA PHE A 144 1.21 17.84 26.08
C PHE A 144 2.20 16.70 25.97
N GLU A 145 2.43 16.02 27.09
CA GLU A 145 3.19 14.78 27.13
C GLU A 145 2.37 13.61 26.57
N PRO A 146 3.02 12.65 25.88
CA PRO A 146 2.36 11.46 25.37
C PRO A 146 1.79 10.63 26.53
N GLN A 147 0.49 10.36 26.50
CA GLN A 147 -0.17 9.51 27.49
C GLN A 147 -0.55 8.16 26.90
N GLU A 148 -0.43 7.11 27.69
CA GLU A 148 -0.94 5.80 27.34
C GLU A 148 -2.46 5.82 27.35
N ARG A 149 -3.08 5.39 26.25
CA ARG A 149 -4.53 5.22 26.19
C ARG A 149 -4.90 3.89 26.86
N LYS A 150 -5.59 3.97 27.99
CA LYS A 150 -6.19 2.81 28.66
C LYS A 150 -7.63 2.66 28.18
N TYR A 151 -8.01 1.43 27.81
CA TYR A 151 -9.38 1.07 27.46
C TYR A 151 -10.05 0.37 28.65
#